data_0e3e046fa49ed44c053533d7863f52bf
#
_entry.id   0e3e046fa49ed44c053533d7863f52bf
#
_cell.length_a   1.000
_cell.length_b   1.000
_cell.length_c   1.000
_cell.angle_alpha   90.00
_cell.angle_beta   90.00
_cell.angle_gamma   90.00
#
_symmetry.space_group_name_H-M   'P 1'
#
loop_
_entity.id
_entity.type
_entity.pdbx_description
1 polymer ?
#
loop_
_entity_poly.entity_id
_entity_poly.type
_entity_poly.pdbx_seq_one_letter_code
_entity_poly.pdbx_strand_id
1 'polypeptide(L)'
;MSSNESTKNEGLPSSAWLLFIAIITALMGMGLIGPVLPTLSSQLGASPSEVSLLYSSYNLVMAVGALITGAISTRLGIKKALLVGIVIIGVFSAIAAFATNIWTIISLRGIWALGSSLFFATGLAAMVTVAGVSKTKSIVLFEAAVGIGVAAGPLIGGILGQFSWRYPFMGIGVMMAIVFLLLFTKLPNVKEDIGTKSNTSLKEPFLAMKNRPIAVLGTANSLYNFGFFTLLAYTPLILGLDPFDIGLIFLGWGILLGISSYFIAPRLEKKFGTIKPLYVMLIIFTALLLVMGIFTSNLLVISGCIIVSGLLFGNSNSLFTNAVMNSSSIEASTTSAAFSFLRMIGGAIAPFLAGILAEIYAPNVPFIVGSCFVISSIIVIMLNRNHINLKPIIKTDKSDQTLKVKDFMVSKVISIKPGAEIKDLLKLFAKHNIGGVPVVNNQNKLINMISDGDIIRYLAPKEYSSHDFIYSILIEEGETEHEVINNKITDSIDNLITKRRLYYLNENDILEKAIRILSQHEFKKLPVLNSDNQVIGIISRRDVNNNLMKILSNI
;
A
#
# COMPACT_ATOMS: atom_id res chain seq x y z
N MET A 1 27.58 18.10 31.30
CA MET A 1 26.78 16.94 31.68
C MET A 1 25.92 16.57 30.48
N SER A 2 26.35 15.54 29.80
CA SER A 2 25.74 14.99 28.59
C SER A 2 24.50 14.17 29.00
N SER A 3 23.32 14.59 28.58
CA SER A 3 22.14 13.72 28.58
C SER A 3 22.00 13.11 27.19
N ASN A 4 22.51 11.89 27.07
CA ASN A 4 22.13 10.95 26.05
C ASN A 4 20.61 10.67 26.18
N GLU A 5 19.78 11.37 25.43
CA GLU A 5 18.43 10.88 25.18
C GLU A 5 18.51 9.76 24.13
N SER A 6 18.54 8.56 24.65
CA SER A 6 18.29 7.33 23.91
C SER A 6 17.08 7.50 23.02
N THR A 7 17.25 7.30 21.71
CA THR A 7 16.19 6.97 20.78
C THR A 7 15.49 5.73 21.32
N LYS A 8 14.39 5.91 22.07
CA LYS A 8 13.46 4.84 22.37
C LYS A 8 13.03 4.26 21.04
N ASN A 9 13.41 3.04 20.78
CA ASN A 9 12.83 2.17 19.77
C ASN A 9 11.36 1.97 20.17
N GLU A 10 10.50 2.93 19.84
CA GLU A 10 9.07 2.74 19.98
C GLU A 10 8.67 1.61 19.04
N GLY A 11 8.34 0.46 19.62
CA GLY A 11 7.85 -0.71 18.91
C GLY A 11 6.63 -0.33 18.04
N LEU A 12 6.29 -1.17 17.07
CA LEU A 12 5.12 -0.96 16.22
C LEU A 12 3.85 -0.78 17.09
N PRO A 13 3.00 0.22 16.79
CA PRO A 13 1.72 0.40 17.47
C PRO A 13 0.87 -0.87 17.43
N SER A 14 0.06 -1.10 18.47
CA SER A 14 -0.81 -2.28 18.57
C SER A 14 -1.75 -2.44 17.38
N SER A 15 -2.25 -1.31 16.83
CA SER A 15 -3.08 -1.29 15.62
C SER A 15 -2.35 -1.82 14.39
N ALA A 16 -1.05 -1.53 14.24
CA ALA A 16 -0.24 -2.04 13.14
C ALA A 16 -0.06 -3.57 13.24
N TRP A 17 0.23 -4.09 14.44
CA TRP A 17 0.34 -5.53 14.67
C TRP A 17 -0.98 -6.27 14.44
N LEU A 18 -2.09 -5.69 14.89
CA LEU A 18 -3.42 -6.28 14.68
C LEU A 18 -3.77 -6.39 13.20
N LEU A 19 -3.53 -5.33 12.42
CA LEU A 19 -3.75 -5.33 10.98
C LEU A 19 -2.80 -6.29 10.27
N PHE A 20 -1.53 -6.34 10.69
CA PHE A 20 -0.53 -7.24 10.16
C PHE A 20 -0.96 -8.72 10.30
N ILE A 21 -1.36 -9.14 11.49
CA ILE A 21 -1.86 -10.49 11.76
C ILE A 21 -3.15 -10.77 10.98
N ALA A 22 -4.06 -9.82 10.92
CA ALA A 22 -5.32 -9.97 10.17
C ALA A 22 -5.07 -10.21 8.68
N ILE A 23 -4.12 -9.49 8.07
CA ILE A 23 -3.75 -9.63 6.66
C ILE A 23 -3.09 -11.00 6.42
N ILE A 24 -2.16 -11.42 7.27
CA ILE A 24 -1.55 -12.77 7.18
C ILE A 24 -2.66 -13.83 7.18
N THR A 25 -3.55 -13.79 8.17
CA THR A 25 -4.60 -14.80 8.33
C THR A 25 -5.56 -14.86 7.15
N ALA A 26 -5.97 -13.69 6.62
CA ALA A 26 -6.88 -13.64 5.48
C ALA A 26 -6.24 -14.23 4.20
N LEU A 27 -4.94 -14.01 4.01
CA LEU A 27 -4.22 -14.50 2.83
C LEU A 27 -3.79 -15.96 2.95
N MET A 28 -3.56 -16.46 4.16
CA MET A 28 -3.38 -17.90 4.39
C MET A 28 -4.52 -18.72 3.80
N GLY A 29 -5.77 -18.24 3.91
CA GLY A 29 -6.95 -18.91 3.36
C GLY A 29 -6.90 -19.14 1.85
N MET A 30 -6.12 -18.37 1.11
CA MET A 30 -5.94 -18.58 -0.34
C MET A 30 -5.06 -19.80 -0.63
N GLY A 31 -3.96 -19.98 0.10
CA GLY A 31 -2.99 -21.05 -0.13
C GLY A 31 -3.34 -22.40 0.52
N LEU A 32 -4.22 -22.38 1.51
CA LEU A 32 -4.54 -23.51 2.39
C LEU A 32 -5.15 -24.72 1.64
N ILE A 33 -5.77 -24.49 0.49
CA ILE A 33 -6.52 -25.50 -0.26
C ILE A 33 -5.61 -26.38 -1.12
N GLY A 34 -4.50 -25.87 -1.63
CA GLY A 34 -3.62 -26.63 -2.52
C GLY A 34 -3.27 -28.03 -2.01
N PRO A 35 -2.73 -28.16 -0.81
CA PRO A 35 -2.35 -29.46 -0.24
C PRO A 35 -3.50 -30.44 -0.04
N VAL A 36 -4.73 -29.97 0.13
CA VAL A 36 -5.89 -30.85 0.38
C VAL A 36 -6.69 -31.20 -0.87
N LEU A 37 -6.34 -30.68 -2.05
CA LEU A 37 -7.03 -31.00 -3.31
C LEU A 37 -7.08 -32.50 -3.62
N PRO A 38 -5.99 -33.28 -3.48
CA PRO A 38 -6.04 -34.72 -3.72
C PRO A 38 -6.99 -35.45 -2.78
N THR A 39 -6.99 -35.06 -1.50
CA THR A 39 -7.87 -35.62 -0.49
C THR A 39 -9.34 -35.28 -0.75
N LEU A 40 -9.65 -34.06 -1.19
CA LEU A 40 -10.99 -33.65 -1.61
C LEU A 40 -11.48 -34.47 -2.82
N SER A 41 -10.60 -34.62 -3.83
CA SER A 41 -10.90 -35.43 -5.01
C SER A 41 -11.28 -36.87 -4.62
N SER A 42 -10.45 -37.53 -3.82
CA SER A 42 -10.65 -38.94 -3.43
C SER A 42 -11.83 -39.12 -2.51
N GLN A 43 -12.03 -38.27 -1.50
CA GLN A 43 -13.09 -38.46 -0.49
C GLN A 43 -14.48 -38.02 -0.94
N LEU A 44 -14.56 -37.04 -1.85
CA LEU A 44 -15.84 -36.57 -2.40
C LEU A 44 -16.17 -37.18 -3.77
N GLY A 45 -15.28 -38.04 -4.32
CA GLY A 45 -15.45 -38.62 -5.64
C GLY A 45 -15.46 -37.57 -6.76
N ALA A 46 -14.76 -36.44 -6.56
CA ALA A 46 -14.75 -35.33 -7.48
C ALA A 46 -13.59 -35.49 -8.49
N SER A 47 -13.86 -35.14 -9.74
CA SER A 47 -12.83 -35.17 -10.81
C SER A 47 -11.77 -34.07 -10.62
N PRO A 48 -10.58 -34.19 -11.23
CA PRO A 48 -9.56 -33.15 -11.24
C PRO A 48 -10.08 -31.79 -11.70
N SER A 49 -10.93 -31.75 -12.71
CA SER A 49 -11.54 -30.50 -13.19
C SER A 49 -12.49 -29.89 -12.14
N GLU A 50 -13.30 -30.72 -11.47
CA GLU A 50 -14.21 -30.24 -10.43
C GLU A 50 -13.49 -29.67 -9.21
N VAL A 51 -12.45 -30.36 -8.68
CA VAL A 51 -11.69 -29.80 -7.54
C VAL A 51 -10.90 -28.55 -7.92
N SER A 52 -10.45 -28.46 -9.16
CA SER A 52 -9.76 -27.25 -9.67
C SER A 52 -10.69 -26.03 -9.75
N LEU A 53 -12.02 -26.23 -9.85
CA LEU A 53 -13.02 -25.16 -9.77
C LEU A 53 -12.98 -24.39 -8.44
N LEU A 54 -12.40 -24.95 -7.39
CA LEU A 54 -12.17 -24.23 -6.14
C LEU A 54 -11.25 -23.00 -6.32
N TYR A 55 -10.28 -23.09 -7.20
CA TYR A 55 -9.44 -21.94 -7.59
C TYR A 55 -10.16 -21.05 -8.61
N SER A 56 -10.83 -21.64 -9.59
CA SER A 56 -11.54 -20.91 -10.64
C SER A 56 -12.64 -20.03 -10.09
N SER A 57 -13.52 -20.58 -9.23
CA SER A 57 -14.60 -19.82 -8.60
C SER A 57 -14.08 -18.68 -7.74
N TYR A 58 -13.03 -18.94 -6.96
CA TYR A 58 -12.40 -17.93 -6.12
C TYR A 58 -11.81 -16.79 -6.95
N ASN A 59 -11.02 -17.09 -7.97
CA ASN A 59 -10.39 -16.07 -8.82
C ASN A 59 -11.41 -15.29 -9.64
N LEU A 60 -12.47 -15.94 -10.15
CA LEU A 60 -13.54 -15.26 -10.87
C LEU A 60 -14.24 -14.22 -10.01
N VAL A 61 -14.62 -14.61 -8.80
CA VAL A 61 -15.30 -13.72 -7.87
C VAL A 61 -14.37 -12.63 -7.35
N MET A 62 -13.07 -12.93 -7.12
CA MET A 62 -12.06 -11.92 -6.81
C MET A 62 -11.90 -10.90 -7.94
N ALA A 63 -11.93 -11.34 -9.21
CA ALA A 63 -11.86 -10.44 -10.35
C ALA A 63 -13.03 -9.46 -10.34
N VAL A 64 -14.26 -9.94 -10.27
CA VAL A 64 -15.46 -9.08 -10.20
C VAL A 64 -15.42 -8.19 -8.95
N GLY A 65 -15.03 -8.77 -7.81
CA GLY A 65 -14.90 -8.06 -6.55
C GLY A 65 -13.94 -6.88 -6.63
N ALA A 66 -12.80 -7.02 -7.31
CA ALA A 66 -11.82 -5.94 -7.46
C ALA A 66 -12.40 -4.67 -8.09
N LEU A 67 -13.43 -4.79 -8.93
CA LEU A 67 -14.09 -3.65 -9.57
C LEU A 67 -15.05 -2.90 -8.65
N ILE A 68 -15.68 -3.60 -7.70
CA ILE A 68 -16.78 -3.07 -6.89
C ILE A 68 -16.38 -2.75 -5.44
N THR A 69 -15.39 -3.46 -4.91
CA THR A 69 -15.02 -3.38 -3.48
C THR A 69 -14.44 -2.03 -3.09
N GLY A 70 -13.78 -1.32 -4.00
CA GLY A 70 -13.33 0.06 -3.76
C GLY A 70 -14.48 1.00 -3.43
N ALA A 71 -15.56 0.96 -4.22
CA ALA A 71 -16.75 1.78 -3.99
C ALA A 71 -17.55 1.34 -2.74
N ILE A 72 -17.54 0.05 -2.41
CA ILE A 72 -18.18 -0.48 -1.19
C ILE A 72 -17.40 -0.02 0.05
N SER A 73 -16.07 -0.14 0.01
CA SER A 73 -15.18 0.22 1.12
C SER A 73 -15.30 1.71 1.49
N THR A 74 -15.38 2.61 0.50
CA THR A 74 -15.57 4.05 0.73
C THR A 74 -16.93 4.40 1.35
N ARG A 75 -17.98 3.61 1.06
CA ARG A 75 -19.32 3.83 1.62
C ARG A 75 -19.47 3.26 3.04
N LEU A 76 -18.89 2.10 3.32
CA LEU A 76 -18.98 1.43 4.62
C LEU A 76 -18.01 2.02 5.66
N GLY A 77 -16.93 2.65 5.21
CA GLY A 77 -15.79 3.01 6.02
C GLY A 77 -14.86 1.82 6.32
N ILE A 78 -13.59 2.13 6.58
CA ILE A 78 -12.48 1.14 6.67
C ILE A 78 -12.78 0.02 7.67
N LYS A 79 -13.12 0.35 8.92
CA LYS A 79 -13.32 -0.66 9.96
C LYS A 79 -14.50 -1.60 9.65
N LYS A 80 -15.63 -1.05 9.23
CA LYS A 80 -16.82 -1.87 8.91
C LYS A 80 -16.56 -2.77 7.70
N ALA A 81 -15.89 -2.25 6.65
CA ALA A 81 -15.57 -3.04 5.47
C ALA A 81 -14.63 -4.22 5.80
N LEU A 82 -13.60 -4.00 6.64
CA LEU A 82 -12.73 -5.07 7.12
C LEU A 82 -13.52 -6.14 7.90
N LEU A 83 -14.35 -5.72 8.85
CA LEU A 83 -15.14 -6.65 9.67
C LEU A 83 -16.14 -7.46 8.85
N VAL A 84 -16.84 -6.84 7.89
CA VAL A 84 -17.73 -7.52 6.95
C VAL A 84 -16.95 -8.56 6.11
N GLY A 85 -15.78 -8.16 5.58
CA GLY A 85 -14.92 -9.07 4.83
C GLY A 85 -14.52 -10.31 5.65
N ILE A 86 -14.07 -10.11 6.90
CA ILE A 86 -13.68 -11.19 7.82
C ILE A 86 -14.85 -12.11 8.16
N VAL A 87 -16.03 -11.55 8.42
CA VAL A 87 -17.24 -12.35 8.72
C VAL A 87 -17.60 -13.24 7.53
N ILE A 88 -17.60 -12.69 6.31
CA ILE A 88 -17.87 -13.49 5.11
C ILE A 88 -16.82 -14.61 4.97
N ILE A 89 -15.53 -14.31 5.08
CA ILE A 89 -14.47 -15.33 5.01
C ILE A 89 -14.69 -16.40 6.08
N GLY A 90 -14.85 -16.01 7.34
CA GLY A 90 -14.94 -16.91 8.49
C GLY A 90 -16.17 -17.81 8.44
N VAL A 91 -17.36 -17.23 8.20
CA VAL A 91 -18.63 -17.98 8.17
C VAL A 91 -18.65 -18.97 7.01
N PHE A 92 -18.33 -18.52 5.79
CA PHE A 92 -18.41 -19.38 4.62
C PHE A 92 -17.29 -20.42 4.56
N SER A 93 -16.11 -20.16 5.15
CA SER A 93 -15.11 -21.20 5.34
C SER A 93 -15.57 -22.26 6.37
N ALA A 94 -16.11 -21.83 7.51
CA ALA A 94 -16.61 -22.75 8.52
C ALA A 94 -17.75 -23.65 7.98
N ILE A 95 -18.71 -23.07 7.25
CA ILE A 95 -19.80 -23.84 6.61
C ILE A 95 -19.22 -24.82 5.59
N ALA A 96 -18.21 -24.46 4.80
CA ALA A 96 -17.58 -25.33 3.82
C ALA A 96 -16.97 -26.59 4.45
N ALA A 97 -16.51 -26.53 5.70
CA ALA A 97 -16.00 -27.70 6.42
C ALA A 97 -17.06 -28.81 6.63
N PHE A 98 -18.33 -28.47 6.64
CA PHE A 98 -19.44 -29.41 6.82
C PHE A 98 -20.08 -29.86 5.50
N ALA A 99 -19.58 -29.42 4.37
CA ALA A 99 -20.08 -29.78 3.06
C ALA A 99 -19.92 -31.29 2.80
N THR A 100 -20.89 -31.87 2.06
CA THR A 100 -20.92 -33.29 1.69
C THR A 100 -20.64 -33.53 0.21
N ASN A 101 -20.58 -32.47 -0.58
CA ASN A 101 -20.27 -32.55 -2.01
C ASN A 101 -19.38 -31.36 -2.44
N ILE A 102 -18.67 -31.54 -3.55
CA ILE A 102 -17.72 -30.58 -4.06
C ILE A 102 -18.38 -29.28 -4.53
N TRP A 103 -19.59 -29.34 -5.11
CA TRP A 103 -20.30 -28.17 -5.64
C TRP A 103 -20.69 -27.18 -4.55
N THR A 104 -21.06 -27.70 -3.38
CA THR A 104 -21.31 -26.86 -2.20
C THR A 104 -20.05 -26.12 -1.79
N ILE A 105 -18.87 -26.78 -1.77
CA ILE A 105 -17.61 -26.17 -1.41
C ILE A 105 -17.23 -25.10 -2.44
N ILE A 106 -17.39 -25.38 -3.75
CA ILE A 106 -17.12 -24.43 -4.83
C ILE A 106 -17.97 -23.16 -4.67
N SER A 107 -19.27 -23.33 -4.41
CA SER A 107 -20.19 -22.20 -4.23
C SER A 107 -19.83 -21.35 -3.00
N LEU A 108 -19.60 -22.00 -1.86
CA LEU A 108 -19.20 -21.32 -0.62
C LEU A 108 -17.84 -20.62 -0.76
N ARG A 109 -16.92 -21.22 -1.53
CA ARG A 109 -15.61 -20.63 -1.85
C ARG A 109 -15.75 -19.37 -2.70
N GLY A 110 -16.69 -19.36 -3.64
CA GLY A 110 -17.01 -18.15 -4.41
C GLY A 110 -17.52 -17.02 -3.50
N ILE A 111 -18.42 -17.32 -2.57
CA ILE A 111 -18.92 -16.32 -1.61
C ILE A 111 -17.79 -15.85 -0.67
N TRP A 112 -16.96 -16.78 -0.17
CA TRP A 112 -15.77 -16.42 0.59
C TRP A 112 -14.87 -15.43 -0.16
N ALA A 113 -14.70 -15.60 -1.47
CA ALA A 113 -13.88 -14.72 -2.30
C ALA A 113 -14.39 -13.26 -2.32
N LEU A 114 -15.70 -13.00 -2.17
CA LEU A 114 -16.23 -11.64 -1.99
C LEU A 114 -15.69 -10.99 -0.71
N GLY A 115 -15.71 -11.75 0.39
CA GLY A 115 -15.13 -11.27 1.66
C GLY A 115 -13.64 -10.98 1.53
N SER A 116 -12.89 -11.86 0.86
CA SER A 116 -11.45 -11.68 0.61
C SER A 116 -11.16 -10.46 -0.25
N SER A 117 -11.94 -10.22 -1.30
CA SER A 117 -11.81 -9.06 -2.16
C SER A 117 -12.04 -7.75 -1.39
N LEU A 118 -13.10 -7.69 -0.57
CA LEU A 118 -13.41 -6.53 0.27
C LEU A 118 -12.31 -6.29 1.31
N PHE A 119 -11.85 -7.34 1.97
CA PHE A 119 -10.80 -7.27 2.98
C PHE A 119 -9.46 -6.82 2.38
N PHE A 120 -9.06 -7.37 1.23
CA PHE A 120 -7.79 -7.05 0.59
C PHE A 120 -7.75 -5.59 0.10
N ALA A 121 -8.83 -5.13 -0.56
CA ALA A 121 -8.93 -3.74 -1.00
C ALA A 121 -8.87 -2.74 0.17
N THR A 122 -9.46 -3.10 1.31
CA THR A 122 -9.53 -2.23 2.50
C THR A 122 -8.30 -2.35 3.40
N GLY A 123 -7.61 -3.49 3.39
CA GLY A 123 -6.49 -3.81 4.27
C GLY A 123 -5.30 -2.88 4.11
N LEU A 124 -4.92 -2.55 2.86
CA LEU A 124 -3.86 -1.59 2.59
C LEU A 124 -4.26 -0.19 3.05
N ALA A 125 -5.50 0.24 2.78
CA ALA A 125 -6.01 1.53 3.24
C ALA A 125 -5.99 1.62 4.77
N ALA A 126 -6.42 0.56 5.46
CA ALA A 126 -6.36 0.48 6.92
C ALA A 126 -4.94 0.56 7.45
N MET A 127 -4.00 -0.15 6.84
CA MET A 127 -2.58 -0.12 7.24
C MET A 127 -1.99 1.29 7.08
N VAL A 128 -2.38 2.04 6.06
CA VAL A 128 -1.89 3.41 5.82
C VAL A 128 -2.53 4.42 6.77
N THR A 129 -3.82 4.28 7.09
CA THR A 129 -4.58 5.30 7.81
C THR A 129 -4.69 5.04 9.31
N VAL A 130 -4.75 3.76 9.73
CA VAL A 130 -5.07 3.35 11.12
C VAL A 130 -3.86 2.81 11.87
N ALA A 131 -2.83 2.32 11.16
CA ALA A 131 -1.70 1.65 11.80
C ALA A 131 -0.81 2.57 12.65
N GLY A 132 -0.93 3.90 12.52
CA GLY A 132 -0.15 4.85 13.32
C GLY A 132 1.34 4.92 12.96
N VAL A 133 1.73 4.44 11.78
CA VAL A 133 3.10 4.47 11.24
C VAL A 133 3.17 5.26 9.94
N SER A 134 4.38 5.62 9.50
CA SER A 134 4.53 6.34 8.22
C SER A 134 3.96 5.55 7.04
N LYS A 135 3.47 6.23 6.00
CA LYS A 135 2.89 5.61 4.80
C LYS A 135 3.83 4.56 4.17
N THR A 136 5.12 4.88 4.06
CA THR A 136 6.12 3.93 3.52
C THR A 136 6.24 2.68 4.38
N LYS A 137 6.29 2.83 5.71
CA LYS A 137 6.36 1.69 6.64
C LYS A 137 5.08 0.85 6.61
N SER A 138 3.91 1.49 6.46
CA SER A 138 2.62 0.81 6.30
C SER A 138 2.59 -0.09 5.06
N ILE A 139 3.06 0.40 3.92
CA ILE A 139 3.12 -0.38 2.67
C ILE A 139 4.06 -1.57 2.83
N VAL A 140 5.25 -1.36 3.40
CA VAL A 140 6.22 -2.45 3.65
C VAL A 140 5.64 -3.52 4.56
N LEU A 141 4.94 -3.13 5.64
CA LEU A 141 4.28 -4.07 6.54
C LEU A 141 3.14 -4.84 5.85
N PHE A 142 2.36 -4.17 5.02
CA PHE A 142 1.30 -4.80 4.24
C PHE A 142 1.88 -5.87 3.30
N GLU A 143 2.89 -5.53 2.51
CA GLU A 143 3.53 -6.47 1.57
C GLU A 143 4.21 -7.64 2.31
N ALA A 144 4.84 -7.38 3.46
CA ALA A 144 5.40 -8.43 4.30
C ALA A 144 4.31 -9.40 4.82
N ALA A 145 3.16 -8.86 5.27
CA ALA A 145 2.04 -9.66 5.72
C ALA A 145 1.45 -10.52 4.59
N VAL A 146 1.33 -9.94 3.37
CA VAL A 146 0.92 -10.65 2.16
C VAL A 146 1.86 -11.83 1.88
N GLY A 147 3.17 -11.57 1.85
CA GLY A 147 4.18 -12.60 1.58
C GLY A 147 4.15 -13.75 2.60
N ILE A 148 4.10 -13.41 3.89
CA ILE A 148 4.04 -14.41 4.97
C ILE A 148 2.74 -15.22 4.90
N GLY A 149 1.58 -14.57 4.67
CA GLY A 149 0.29 -15.23 4.57
C GLY A 149 0.24 -16.24 3.44
N VAL A 150 0.69 -15.84 2.25
CA VAL A 150 0.72 -16.71 1.07
C VAL A 150 1.68 -17.89 1.24
N ALA A 151 2.84 -17.69 1.90
CA ALA A 151 3.81 -18.73 2.17
C ALA A 151 3.36 -19.72 3.26
N ALA A 152 2.74 -19.20 4.34
CA ALA A 152 2.29 -20.01 5.47
C ALA A 152 1.02 -20.83 5.16
N GLY A 153 0.19 -20.33 4.23
CA GLY A 153 -1.07 -20.97 3.87
C GLY A 153 -0.95 -22.47 3.54
N PRO A 154 -0.15 -22.83 2.54
CA PRO A 154 0.01 -24.22 2.15
C PRO A 154 0.56 -25.12 3.28
N LEU A 155 1.51 -24.62 4.07
CA LEU A 155 2.07 -25.40 5.19
C LEU A 155 0.98 -25.72 6.22
N ILE A 156 0.20 -24.72 6.65
CA ILE A 156 -0.86 -24.90 7.63
C ILE A 156 -1.98 -25.77 7.04
N GLY A 157 -2.27 -25.57 5.75
CA GLY A 157 -3.20 -26.43 5.00
C GLY A 157 -2.76 -27.88 4.97
N GLY A 158 -1.47 -28.14 4.77
CA GLY A 158 -0.85 -29.45 4.83
C GLY A 158 -0.94 -30.08 6.22
N ILE A 159 -0.53 -29.35 7.26
CA ILE A 159 -0.57 -29.83 8.65
C ILE A 159 -2.01 -30.21 9.08
N LEU A 160 -2.96 -29.34 8.85
CA LEU A 160 -4.36 -29.59 9.20
C LEU A 160 -4.99 -30.63 8.29
N GLY A 161 -4.61 -30.65 7.02
CA GLY A 161 -5.10 -31.57 6.00
C GLY A 161 -4.70 -33.02 6.23
N GLN A 162 -3.61 -33.32 6.94
CA GLN A 162 -3.23 -34.69 7.33
C GLN A 162 -4.32 -35.37 8.17
N PHE A 163 -4.98 -34.62 9.01
CA PHE A 163 -6.04 -35.19 9.87
C PHE A 163 -7.37 -35.29 9.14
N SER A 164 -7.74 -34.22 8.43
CA SER A 164 -8.96 -34.17 7.59
C SER A 164 -8.92 -32.97 6.68
N TRP A 165 -9.41 -33.10 5.44
CA TRP A 165 -9.59 -31.97 4.54
C TRP A 165 -10.55 -30.87 5.08
N ARG A 166 -11.35 -31.21 6.09
CA ARG A 166 -12.28 -30.29 6.77
C ARG A 166 -11.58 -29.32 7.69
N TYR A 167 -10.48 -29.73 8.31
CA TYR A 167 -9.78 -28.94 9.33
C TYR A 167 -9.15 -27.65 8.79
N PRO A 168 -8.56 -27.61 7.59
CA PRO A 168 -8.14 -26.33 7.00
C PRO A 168 -9.27 -25.31 6.91
N PHE A 169 -10.46 -25.72 6.48
CA PHE A 169 -11.62 -24.83 6.39
C PHE A 169 -12.10 -24.37 7.77
N MET A 170 -12.20 -25.27 8.73
CA MET A 170 -12.54 -24.94 10.13
C MET A 170 -11.49 -24.03 10.74
N GLY A 171 -10.21 -24.31 10.51
CA GLY A 171 -9.07 -23.52 11.00
C GLY A 171 -9.17 -22.05 10.58
N ILE A 172 -9.45 -21.80 9.30
CA ILE A 172 -9.69 -20.41 8.83
C ILE A 172 -10.92 -19.80 9.52
N GLY A 173 -12.00 -20.55 9.67
CA GLY A 173 -13.20 -20.06 10.37
C GLY A 173 -12.88 -19.59 11.80
N VAL A 174 -12.16 -20.40 12.56
CA VAL A 174 -11.74 -20.10 13.94
C VAL A 174 -10.77 -18.91 13.97
N MET A 175 -9.76 -18.91 13.09
CA MET A 175 -8.79 -17.79 13.03
C MET A 175 -9.48 -16.47 12.66
N MET A 176 -10.44 -16.49 11.72
CA MET A 176 -11.21 -15.30 11.36
C MET A 176 -12.11 -14.82 12.50
N ALA A 177 -12.70 -15.72 13.28
CA ALA A 177 -13.46 -15.35 14.48
C ALA A 177 -12.58 -14.65 15.53
N ILE A 178 -11.36 -15.15 15.75
CA ILE A 178 -10.38 -14.52 16.65
C ILE A 178 -9.99 -13.14 16.12
N VAL A 179 -9.64 -13.04 14.82
CA VAL A 179 -9.26 -11.77 14.19
C VAL A 179 -10.43 -10.78 14.22
N PHE A 180 -11.66 -11.24 14.01
CA PHE A 180 -12.86 -10.41 14.13
C PHE A 180 -12.97 -9.79 15.52
N LEU A 181 -12.89 -10.60 16.58
CA LEU A 181 -12.97 -10.12 17.96
C LEU A 181 -11.86 -9.10 18.27
N LEU A 182 -10.63 -9.36 17.82
CA LEU A 182 -9.50 -8.47 18.02
C LEU A 182 -9.70 -7.13 17.30
N LEU A 183 -10.11 -7.14 16.04
CA LEU A 183 -10.33 -5.90 15.28
C LEU A 183 -11.58 -5.15 15.77
N PHE A 184 -12.64 -5.86 16.12
CA PHE A 184 -13.87 -5.26 16.65
C PHE A 184 -13.59 -4.47 17.93
N THR A 185 -12.83 -5.06 18.87
CA THR A 185 -12.56 -4.48 20.19
C THR A 185 -11.42 -3.46 20.20
N LYS A 186 -10.34 -3.71 19.44
CA LYS A 186 -9.09 -2.92 19.58
C LYS A 186 -8.79 -1.99 18.42
N LEU A 187 -9.44 -2.15 17.25
CA LEU A 187 -9.20 -1.23 16.13
C LEU A 187 -10.00 0.06 16.35
N PRO A 188 -9.36 1.25 16.37
CA PRO A 188 -10.06 2.51 16.55
C PRO A 188 -11.01 2.80 15.39
N ASN A 189 -12.14 3.45 15.68
CA ASN A 189 -12.99 4.03 14.65
C ASN A 189 -12.32 5.31 14.14
N VAL A 190 -11.74 5.26 12.96
CA VAL A 190 -11.28 6.47 12.28
C VAL A 190 -12.50 7.12 11.65
N LYS A 191 -12.84 8.32 12.11
CA LYS A 191 -13.73 9.20 11.34
C LYS A 191 -12.94 9.60 10.09
N GLU A 192 -13.30 9.05 8.96
CA GLU A 192 -12.83 9.61 7.69
C GLU A 192 -13.36 11.04 7.63
N ASP A 193 -12.46 12.00 7.49
CA ASP A 193 -12.85 13.34 7.05
C ASP A 193 -13.58 13.19 5.73
N ILE A 194 -14.88 13.40 5.74
CA ILE A 194 -15.82 13.26 4.60
C ILE A 194 -15.51 14.32 3.51
N GLY A 195 -14.32 14.95 3.57
CA GLY A 195 -13.86 16.01 2.66
C GLY A 195 -13.51 15.59 1.24
N THR A 196 -13.29 14.32 0.99
CA THR A 196 -13.06 13.79 -0.37
C THR A 196 -13.98 12.60 -0.63
N LYS A 197 -15.28 12.87 -0.82
CA LYS A 197 -16.14 11.96 -1.58
C LYS A 197 -15.57 11.88 -2.99
N SER A 198 -14.60 11.02 -3.21
CA SER A 198 -14.31 10.49 -4.52
C SER A 198 -15.61 9.79 -4.97
N ASN A 199 -16.36 10.43 -5.83
CA ASN A 199 -17.45 9.80 -6.56
C ASN A 199 -16.83 8.81 -7.55
N THR A 200 -16.17 7.77 -7.03
CA THR A 200 -15.64 6.69 -7.85
C THR A 200 -16.82 5.97 -8.49
N SER A 201 -17.07 6.31 -9.73
CA SER A 201 -18.08 5.65 -10.54
C SER A 201 -17.64 4.21 -10.76
N LEU A 202 -18.54 3.24 -10.53
CA LEU A 202 -18.31 1.82 -10.84
C LEU A 202 -17.91 1.57 -12.30
N LYS A 203 -18.15 2.55 -13.19
CA LYS A 203 -17.80 2.48 -14.62
C LYS A 203 -16.33 2.82 -14.90
N GLU A 204 -15.64 3.53 -14.00
CA GLU A 204 -14.26 3.99 -14.23
C GLU A 204 -13.27 2.85 -14.46
N PRO A 205 -13.24 1.75 -13.66
CA PRO A 205 -12.34 0.64 -13.93
C PRO A 205 -12.58 -0.02 -15.30
N PHE A 206 -13.85 -0.12 -15.75
CA PHE A 206 -14.18 -0.66 -17.08
C PHE A 206 -13.70 0.26 -18.20
N LEU A 207 -13.83 1.59 -18.03
CA LEU A 207 -13.30 2.56 -18.99
C LEU A 207 -11.78 2.56 -19.00
N ALA A 208 -11.14 2.35 -17.86
CA ALA A 208 -9.70 2.24 -17.74
C ALA A 208 -9.13 1.03 -18.50
N MET A 209 -9.87 -0.07 -18.66
CA MET A 209 -9.46 -1.21 -19.49
C MET A 209 -9.33 -0.86 -20.98
N LYS A 210 -9.94 0.23 -21.45
CA LYS A 210 -9.75 0.75 -22.83
C LYS A 210 -8.41 1.47 -23.01
N ASN A 211 -7.73 1.83 -21.92
CA ASN A 211 -6.39 2.41 -21.95
C ASN A 211 -5.40 1.34 -22.43
N ARG A 212 -4.71 1.61 -23.54
CA ARG A 212 -3.82 0.64 -24.22
C ARG A 212 -2.79 0.01 -23.29
N PRO A 213 -1.98 0.74 -22.49
CA PRO A 213 -1.05 0.15 -21.55
C PRO A 213 -1.72 -0.83 -20.56
N ILE A 214 -2.87 -0.48 -19.99
CA ILE A 214 -3.61 -1.33 -19.06
C ILE A 214 -4.12 -2.58 -19.77
N ALA A 215 -4.71 -2.43 -20.96
CA ALA A 215 -5.22 -3.54 -21.75
C ALA A 215 -4.10 -4.52 -22.13
N VAL A 216 -2.99 -4.02 -22.67
CA VAL A 216 -1.86 -4.84 -23.12
C VAL A 216 -1.20 -5.59 -21.96
N LEU A 217 -0.81 -4.86 -20.92
CA LEU A 217 -0.13 -5.46 -19.76
C LEU A 217 -1.08 -6.34 -18.92
N GLY A 218 -2.35 -5.95 -18.83
CA GLY A 218 -3.38 -6.75 -18.16
C GLY A 218 -3.65 -8.07 -18.90
N THR A 219 -3.80 -8.04 -20.23
CA THR A 219 -3.97 -9.25 -21.05
C THR A 219 -2.71 -10.12 -21.00
N ALA A 220 -1.53 -9.54 -21.13
CA ALA A 220 -0.28 -10.30 -21.00
C ALA A 220 -0.15 -10.97 -19.63
N ASN A 221 -0.50 -10.26 -18.56
CA ASN A 221 -0.49 -10.84 -17.22
C ASN A 221 -1.59 -11.92 -17.05
N SER A 222 -2.76 -11.75 -17.67
CA SER A 222 -3.80 -12.79 -17.69
C SER A 222 -3.28 -14.10 -18.33
N LEU A 223 -2.63 -13.99 -19.47
CA LEU A 223 -2.01 -15.13 -20.17
C LEU A 223 -0.89 -15.79 -19.34
N TYR A 224 -0.05 -14.99 -18.69
CA TYR A 224 0.96 -15.49 -17.76
C TYR A 224 0.32 -16.19 -16.56
N ASN A 225 -0.71 -15.59 -15.96
CA ASN A 225 -1.44 -16.19 -14.84
C ASN A 225 -2.15 -17.48 -15.24
N PHE A 226 -2.55 -17.64 -16.50
CA PHE A 226 -3.07 -18.92 -16.96
C PHE A 226 -2.03 -20.02 -16.72
N GLY A 227 -0.79 -19.87 -17.18
CA GLY A 227 0.28 -20.85 -16.94
C GLY A 227 0.57 -21.04 -15.44
N PHE A 228 0.58 -19.95 -14.68
CA PHE A 228 0.83 -20.01 -13.24
C PHE A 228 -0.27 -20.75 -12.47
N PHE A 229 -1.53 -20.46 -12.69
CA PHE A 229 -2.63 -21.13 -11.99
C PHE A 229 -2.85 -22.55 -12.49
N THR A 230 -2.44 -22.90 -13.74
CA THR A 230 -2.31 -24.29 -14.18
C THR A 230 -1.33 -25.03 -13.26
N LEU A 231 -0.14 -24.48 -13.04
CA LEU A 231 0.82 -25.07 -12.11
C LEU A 231 0.25 -25.18 -10.70
N LEU A 232 -0.25 -24.07 -10.13
CA LEU A 232 -0.66 -23.98 -8.74
C LEU A 232 -1.82 -24.94 -8.39
N ALA A 233 -2.81 -25.08 -9.28
CA ALA A 233 -4.02 -25.83 -9.01
C ALA A 233 -3.91 -27.32 -9.44
N TYR A 234 -3.12 -27.60 -10.48
CA TYR A 234 -3.04 -28.94 -11.03
C TYR A 234 -1.90 -29.79 -10.45
N THR A 235 -0.75 -29.18 -10.11
CA THR A 235 0.38 -29.97 -9.58
C THR A 235 0.09 -30.76 -8.29
N PRO A 236 -0.67 -30.26 -7.31
CA PRO A 236 -1.02 -31.07 -6.13
C PRO A 236 -1.67 -32.40 -6.49
N LEU A 237 -2.47 -32.44 -7.56
CA LEU A 237 -3.23 -33.63 -7.98
C LEU A 237 -2.36 -34.73 -8.57
N ILE A 238 -1.17 -34.39 -9.10
CA ILE A 238 -0.25 -35.34 -9.76
C ILE A 238 0.93 -35.75 -8.89
N LEU A 239 1.19 -35.07 -7.77
CA LEU A 239 2.33 -35.35 -6.91
C LEU A 239 2.24 -36.72 -6.22
N GLY A 240 1.02 -37.20 -5.92
CA GLY A 240 0.82 -38.47 -5.21
C GLY A 240 1.38 -38.49 -3.79
N LEU A 241 1.53 -37.31 -3.17
CA LEU A 241 2.05 -37.09 -1.84
C LEU A 241 0.95 -36.78 -0.82
N ASP A 242 1.28 -36.96 0.44
CA ASP A 242 0.42 -36.54 1.55
C ASP A 242 0.28 -35.01 1.63
N PRO A 243 -0.83 -34.50 2.19
CA PRO A 243 -1.07 -33.06 2.31
C PRO A 243 0.09 -32.29 2.98
N PHE A 244 0.78 -32.90 3.95
CA PHE A 244 1.92 -32.27 4.63
C PHE A 244 3.12 -32.07 3.71
N ASP A 245 3.49 -33.08 2.94
CA ASP A 245 4.62 -33.01 2.02
C ASP A 245 4.34 -32.02 0.90
N ILE A 246 3.13 -31.99 0.38
CA ILE A 246 2.67 -30.95 -0.57
C ILE A 246 2.78 -29.58 0.09
N GLY A 247 2.37 -29.45 1.35
CA GLY A 247 2.48 -28.21 2.13
C GLY A 247 3.92 -27.72 2.27
N LEU A 248 4.89 -28.62 2.49
CA LEU A 248 6.33 -28.29 2.57
C LEU A 248 6.88 -27.80 1.22
N ILE A 249 6.53 -28.45 0.11
CA ILE A 249 6.94 -28.01 -1.22
C ILE A 249 6.43 -26.60 -1.51
N PHE A 250 5.15 -26.34 -1.22
CA PHE A 250 4.57 -25.01 -1.41
C PHE A 250 5.03 -23.97 -0.38
N LEU A 251 5.50 -24.37 0.80
CA LEU A 251 6.22 -23.48 1.70
C LEU A 251 7.52 -22.98 1.06
N GLY A 252 8.31 -23.89 0.49
CA GLY A 252 9.52 -23.55 -0.27
C GLY A 252 9.23 -22.57 -1.41
N TRP A 253 8.16 -22.84 -2.17
CA TRP A 253 7.63 -21.93 -3.19
C TRP A 253 7.31 -20.53 -2.61
N GLY A 254 6.57 -20.47 -1.50
CA GLY A 254 6.18 -19.21 -0.86
C GLY A 254 7.36 -18.41 -0.32
N ILE A 255 8.37 -19.08 0.25
CA ILE A 255 9.61 -18.44 0.72
C ILE A 255 10.34 -17.79 -0.47
N LEU A 256 10.54 -18.52 -1.57
CA LEU A 256 11.20 -17.98 -2.76
C LEU A 256 10.40 -16.85 -3.41
N LEU A 257 9.06 -16.92 -3.39
CA LEU A 257 8.18 -15.84 -3.81
C LEU A 257 8.43 -14.57 -3.00
N GLY A 258 8.45 -14.68 -1.67
CA GLY A 258 8.69 -13.54 -0.78
C GLY A 258 10.08 -12.92 -1.00
N ILE A 259 11.13 -13.75 -1.05
CA ILE A 259 12.51 -13.31 -1.29
C ILE A 259 12.61 -12.60 -2.65
N SER A 260 12.02 -13.17 -3.70
CA SER A 260 12.12 -12.62 -5.05
C SER A 260 11.37 -11.31 -5.20
N SER A 261 10.17 -11.22 -4.66
CA SER A 261 9.34 -10.02 -4.73
C SER A 261 9.96 -8.84 -3.99
N TYR A 262 10.52 -9.09 -2.80
CA TYR A 262 11.05 -8.03 -1.94
C TYR A 262 12.51 -7.64 -2.26
N PHE A 263 13.37 -8.62 -2.53
CA PHE A 263 14.81 -8.36 -2.69
C PHE A 263 15.25 -8.35 -4.16
N ILE A 264 14.76 -9.26 -4.99
CA ILE A 264 15.28 -9.47 -6.34
C ILE A 264 14.61 -8.53 -7.34
N ALA A 265 13.27 -8.46 -7.35
CA ALA A 265 12.53 -7.67 -8.33
C ALA A 265 12.93 -6.18 -8.32
N PRO A 266 13.05 -5.48 -7.17
CA PRO A 266 13.47 -4.07 -7.16
C PRO A 266 14.91 -3.86 -7.66
N ARG A 267 15.83 -4.83 -7.39
CA ARG A 267 17.22 -4.77 -7.87
C ARG A 267 17.31 -4.95 -9.36
N LEU A 268 16.55 -5.91 -9.90
CA LEU A 268 16.48 -6.16 -11.34
C LEU A 268 15.89 -4.97 -12.08
N GLU A 269 14.80 -4.42 -11.56
CA GLU A 269 14.15 -3.24 -12.13
C GLU A 269 15.08 -2.02 -12.13
N LYS A 270 15.78 -1.76 -11.02
CA LYS A 270 16.74 -0.66 -10.92
C LYS A 270 17.91 -0.80 -11.90
N LYS A 271 18.40 -2.03 -12.13
CA LYS A 271 19.59 -2.27 -12.99
C LYS A 271 19.24 -2.35 -14.48
N PHE A 272 18.12 -2.99 -14.83
CA PHE A 272 17.79 -3.35 -16.21
C PHE A 272 16.49 -2.73 -16.72
N GLY A 273 15.77 -1.96 -15.87
CA GLY A 273 14.41 -1.46 -16.14
C GLY A 273 13.37 -2.56 -15.93
N THR A 274 12.10 -2.25 -16.21
CA THR A 274 10.97 -3.14 -15.88
C THR A 274 10.76 -4.24 -16.93
N ILE A 275 10.83 -3.89 -18.23
CA ILE A 275 10.43 -4.81 -19.32
C ILE A 275 11.47 -5.89 -19.62
N LYS A 276 12.77 -5.58 -19.59
CA LYS A 276 13.82 -6.57 -19.90
C LYS A 276 13.81 -7.76 -18.91
N PRO A 277 13.83 -7.52 -17.58
CA PRO A 277 13.70 -8.61 -16.61
C PRO A 277 12.38 -9.37 -16.75
N LEU A 278 11.29 -8.69 -17.08
CA LEU A 278 9.99 -9.33 -17.29
C LEU A 278 10.05 -10.38 -18.41
N TYR A 279 10.64 -10.05 -19.57
CA TYR A 279 10.84 -11.03 -20.64
C TYR A 279 11.66 -12.25 -20.18
N VAL A 280 12.75 -12.01 -19.46
CA VAL A 280 13.60 -13.11 -18.95
C VAL A 280 12.80 -14.01 -18.01
N MET A 281 12.01 -13.45 -17.08
CA MET A 281 11.18 -14.25 -16.17
C MET A 281 10.13 -15.07 -16.93
N LEU A 282 9.47 -14.48 -17.93
CA LEU A 282 8.47 -15.18 -18.74
C LEU A 282 9.10 -16.32 -19.57
N ILE A 283 10.28 -16.12 -20.17
CA ILE A 283 10.99 -17.15 -20.92
C ILE A 283 11.40 -18.31 -20.01
N ILE A 284 11.98 -18.00 -18.83
CA ILE A 284 12.36 -19.04 -17.86
C ILE A 284 11.13 -19.80 -17.37
N PHE A 285 10.01 -19.10 -17.13
CA PHE A 285 8.77 -19.73 -16.69
C PHE A 285 8.16 -20.63 -17.78
N THR A 286 8.23 -20.21 -19.04
CA THR A 286 7.85 -21.06 -20.18
C THR A 286 8.68 -22.35 -20.20
N ALA A 287 10.00 -22.23 -20.10
CA ALA A 287 10.90 -23.39 -20.08
C ALA A 287 10.60 -24.32 -18.89
N LEU A 288 10.31 -23.74 -17.71
CA LEU A 288 9.92 -24.49 -16.51
C LEU A 288 8.65 -25.30 -16.73
N LEU A 289 7.60 -24.71 -17.33
CA LEU A 289 6.37 -25.43 -17.66
C LEU A 289 6.61 -26.55 -18.68
N LEU A 290 7.45 -26.33 -19.68
CA LEU A 290 7.82 -27.40 -20.65
C LEU A 290 8.58 -28.54 -19.97
N VAL A 291 9.52 -28.23 -19.07
CA VAL A 291 10.21 -29.25 -18.26
C VAL A 291 9.23 -30.07 -17.43
N MET A 292 8.25 -29.41 -16.78
CA MET A 292 7.19 -30.12 -16.05
C MET A 292 6.35 -31.00 -16.96
N GLY A 293 6.03 -30.55 -18.18
CA GLY A 293 5.32 -31.33 -19.17
C GLY A 293 6.09 -32.58 -19.67
N ILE A 294 7.43 -32.47 -19.82
CA ILE A 294 8.28 -33.59 -20.25
C ILE A 294 8.49 -34.60 -19.10
N PHE A 295 8.71 -34.12 -17.88
CA PHE A 295 9.05 -34.93 -16.71
C PHE A 295 7.92 -35.07 -15.70
N THR A 296 6.68 -35.14 -16.18
CA THR A 296 5.47 -35.17 -15.33
C THR A 296 5.48 -36.30 -14.28
N SER A 297 6.12 -37.44 -14.58
CA SER A 297 6.23 -38.59 -13.68
C SER A 297 7.41 -38.51 -12.70
N ASN A 298 8.28 -37.51 -12.82
CA ASN A 298 9.44 -37.38 -11.96
C ASN A 298 9.15 -36.41 -10.80
N LEU A 299 8.92 -36.98 -9.60
CA LEU A 299 8.58 -36.23 -8.41
C LEU A 299 9.59 -35.13 -8.03
N LEU A 300 10.90 -35.43 -8.15
CA LEU A 300 11.95 -34.47 -7.79
C LEU A 300 11.97 -33.28 -8.74
N VAL A 301 11.81 -33.54 -10.05
CA VAL A 301 11.76 -32.47 -11.06
C VAL A 301 10.53 -31.59 -10.84
N ILE A 302 9.36 -32.19 -10.67
CA ILE A 302 8.11 -31.43 -10.44
C ILE A 302 8.21 -30.60 -9.17
N SER A 303 8.64 -31.18 -8.04
CA SER A 303 8.80 -30.48 -6.76
C SER A 303 9.80 -29.33 -6.86
N GLY A 304 10.93 -29.57 -7.51
CA GLY A 304 11.95 -28.54 -7.77
C GLY A 304 11.40 -27.39 -8.65
N CYS A 305 10.66 -27.71 -9.71
CA CYS A 305 10.01 -26.72 -10.56
C CYS A 305 8.96 -25.90 -9.79
N ILE A 306 8.15 -26.52 -8.90
CA ILE A 306 7.20 -25.79 -8.07
C ILE A 306 7.93 -24.78 -7.21
N ILE A 307 8.98 -25.18 -6.48
CA ILE A 307 9.74 -24.29 -5.59
C ILE A 307 10.33 -23.12 -6.39
N VAL A 308 11.00 -23.39 -7.51
CA VAL A 308 11.61 -22.37 -8.36
C VAL A 308 10.57 -21.43 -8.98
N SER A 309 9.37 -21.94 -9.31
CA SER A 309 8.29 -21.09 -9.82
C SER A 309 7.90 -19.96 -8.88
N GLY A 310 8.10 -20.12 -7.57
CA GLY A 310 7.89 -19.05 -6.59
C GLY A 310 8.77 -17.83 -6.85
N LEU A 311 10.05 -18.06 -7.14
CA LEU A 311 10.97 -16.99 -7.51
C LEU A 311 10.51 -16.25 -8.77
N LEU A 312 10.08 -16.99 -9.79
CA LEU A 312 9.64 -16.43 -11.06
C LEU A 312 8.33 -15.65 -10.90
N PHE A 313 7.39 -16.19 -10.09
CA PHE A 313 6.11 -15.53 -9.84
C PHE A 313 6.26 -14.22 -9.05
N GLY A 314 7.07 -14.21 -7.99
CA GLY A 314 7.30 -13.01 -7.20
C GLY A 314 7.91 -11.88 -8.01
N ASN A 315 8.91 -12.19 -8.85
CA ASN A 315 9.51 -11.21 -9.76
C ASN A 315 8.50 -10.72 -10.82
N SER A 316 7.83 -11.65 -11.52
CA SER A 316 6.92 -11.30 -12.61
C SER A 316 5.74 -10.47 -12.11
N ASN A 317 5.14 -10.82 -10.97
CA ASN A 317 4.02 -10.10 -10.39
C ASN A 317 4.40 -8.65 -10.03
N SER A 318 5.56 -8.45 -9.42
CA SER A 318 6.09 -7.11 -9.09
C SER A 318 6.37 -6.29 -10.35
N LEU A 319 7.02 -6.89 -11.34
CA LEU A 319 7.37 -6.21 -12.59
C LEU A 319 6.14 -5.83 -13.43
N PHE A 320 5.13 -6.72 -13.53
CA PHE A 320 3.87 -6.40 -14.21
C PHE A 320 3.13 -5.26 -13.52
N THR A 321 3.02 -5.31 -12.19
CA THR A 321 2.36 -4.26 -11.41
C THR A 321 3.05 -2.91 -11.61
N ASN A 322 4.37 -2.87 -11.51
CA ASN A 322 5.15 -1.65 -11.72
C ASN A 322 5.05 -1.15 -13.17
N ALA A 323 5.07 -2.05 -14.16
CA ALA A 323 4.91 -1.69 -15.57
C ALA A 323 3.57 -0.99 -15.82
N VAL A 324 2.46 -1.52 -15.29
CA VAL A 324 1.12 -0.94 -15.45
C VAL A 324 1.03 0.41 -14.76
N MET A 325 1.47 0.50 -13.50
CA MET A 325 1.38 1.73 -12.70
C MET A 325 2.21 2.87 -13.31
N ASN A 326 3.37 2.54 -13.89
CA ASN A 326 4.27 3.54 -14.51
C ASN A 326 3.87 3.92 -15.94
N SER A 327 3.06 3.09 -16.64
CA SER A 327 2.64 3.34 -18.02
C SER A 327 1.28 4.03 -18.12
N SER A 328 0.46 3.98 -17.07
CA SER A 328 -0.89 4.56 -17.06
C SER A 328 -0.87 6.02 -16.64
N SER A 329 -1.67 6.85 -17.32
CA SER A 329 -1.99 8.23 -16.91
C SER A 329 -3.25 8.32 -16.04
N ILE A 330 -3.93 7.19 -15.81
CA ILE A 330 -5.17 7.09 -15.03
C ILE A 330 -4.79 7.01 -13.54
N GLU A 331 -5.70 7.41 -12.68
CA GLU A 331 -5.54 7.32 -11.23
C GLU A 331 -5.13 5.90 -10.79
N ALA A 332 -4.18 5.81 -9.85
CA ALA A 332 -3.59 4.54 -9.43
C ALA A 332 -4.62 3.54 -8.88
N SER A 333 -5.65 3.99 -8.17
CA SER A 333 -6.72 3.15 -7.63
C SER A 333 -7.53 2.48 -8.75
N THR A 334 -7.94 3.25 -9.75
CA THR A 334 -8.70 2.80 -10.92
C THR A 334 -7.85 1.88 -11.81
N THR A 335 -6.58 2.24 -12.02
CA THR A 335 -5.61 1.41 -12.75
C THR A 335 -5.42 0.05 -12.07
N SER A 336 -5.25 0.04 -10.74
CA SER A 336 -5.09 -1.18 -9.95
C SER A 336 -6.31 -2.10 -10.03
N ALA A 337 -7.52 -1.54 -9.94
CA ALA A 337 -8.77 -2.29 -10.05
C ALA A 337 -8.94 -2.93 -11.43
N ALA A 338 -8.73 -2.16 -12.49
CA ALA A 338 -8.81 -2.65 -13.88
C ALA A 338 -7.76 -3.73 -14.16
N PHE A 339 -6.52 -3.51 -13.74
CA PHE A 339 -5.44 -4.48 -13.89
C PHE A 339 -5.69 -5.76 -13.10
N SER A 340 -6.16 -5.67 -11.85
CA SER A 340 -6.48 -6.83 -11.02
C SER A 340 -7.61 -7.67 -11.62
N PHE A 341 -8.62 -7.04 -12.18
CA PHE A 341 -9.68 -7.75 -12.92
C PHE A 341 -9.11 -8.56 -14.07
N LEU A 342 -8.37 -7.91 -14.98
CA LEU A 342 -7.78 -8.58 -16.15
C LEU A 342 -6.86 -9.73 -15.73
N ARG A 343 -6.01 -9.50 -14.73
CA ARG A 343 -5.06 -10.49 -14.21
C ARG A 343 -5.77 -11.75 -13.69
N MET A 344 -6.86 -11.60 -12.96
CA MET A 344 -7.56 -12.72 -12.32
C MET A 344 -8.37 -13.58 -13.31
N ILE A 345 -8.70 -13.07 -14.50
CA ILE A 345 -9.39 -13.85 -15.54
C ILE A 345 -8.56 -15.08 -15.94
N GLY A 346 -7.25 -14.95 -16.15
CA GLY A 346 -6.37 -16.08 -16.44
C GLY A 346 -6.42 -17.14 -15.34
N GLY A 347 -6.35 -16.69 -14.07
CA GLY A 347 -6.48 -17.58 -12.91
C GLY A 347 -7.88 -18.18 -12.70
N ALA A 348 -8.91 -17.57 -13.26
CA ALA A 348 -10.27 -18.11 -13.21
C ALA A 348 -10.49 -19.25 -14.22
N ILE A 349 -9.88 -19.16 -15.39
CA ILE A 349 -10.08 -20.14 -16.47
C ILE A 349 -9.10 -21.31 -16.35
N ALA A 350 -7.85 -21.04 -16.04
CA ALA A 350 -6.75 -22.00 -16.12
C ALA A 350 -6.93 -23.26 -15.27
N PRO A 351 -7.34 -23.20 -13.96
CA PRO A 351 -7.45 -24.40 -13.15
C PRO A 351 -8.46 -25.42 -13.70
N PHE A 352 -9.62 -24.92 -14.08
CA PHE A 352 -10.68 -25.77 -14.64
C PHE A 352 -10.27 -26.39 -15.98
N LEU A 353 -9.68 -25.57 -16.88
CA LEU A 353 -9.24 -26.07 -18.18
C LEU A 353 -8.07 -27.05 -18.03
N ALA A 354 -7.17 -26.84 -17.07
CA ALA A 354 -6.07 -27.78 -16.80
C ALA A 354 -6.60 -29.15 -16.35
N GLY A 355 -7.62 -29.17 -15.48
CA GLY A 355 -8.28 -30.41 -15.08
C GLY A 355 -8.89 -31.15 -16.26
N ILE A 356 -9.67 -30.46 -17.10
CA ILE A 356 -10.30 -31.03 -18.30
C ILE A 356 -9.23 -31.58 -19.27
N LEU A 357 -8.17 -30.80 -19.53
CA LEU A 357 -7.11 -31.22 -20.45
C LEU A 357 -6.40 -32.49 -19.96
N ALA A 358 -6.20 -32.60 -18.65
CA ALA A 358 -5.61 -33.79 -18.05
C ALA A 358 -6.53 -35.03 -18.14
N GLU A 359 -7.84 -34.83 -17.95
CA GLU A 359 -8.85 -35.89 -18.02
C GLU A 359 -9.04 -36.42 -19.45
N ILE A 360 -9.08 -35.51 -20.45
CA ILE A 360 -9.38 -35.89 -21.85
C ILE A 360 -8.15 -36.43 -22.58
N TYR A 361 -6.97 -35.81 -22.34
CA TYR A 361 -5.77 -36.14 -23.14
C TYR A 361 -4.72 -36.89 -22.31
N ALA A 362 -3.92 -36.14 -21.50
CA ALA A 362 -2.86 -36.72 -20.69
C ALA A 362 -2.40 -35.75 -19.59
N PRO A 363 -1.77 -36.27 -18.50
CA PRO A 363 -1.31 -35.43 -17.37
C PRO A 363 -0.28 -34.35 -17.73
N ASN A 364 0.43 -34.46 -18.83
CA ASN A 364 1.43 -33.49 -19.29
C ASN A 364 0.84 -32.32 -20.11
N VAL A 365 -0.32 -32.52 -20.73
CA VAL A 365 -0.95 -31.54 -21.64
C VAL A 365 -1.24 -30.19 -20.98
N PRO A 366 -1.72 -30.11 -19.72
CA PRO A 366 -1.95 -28.84 -19.05
C PRO A 366 -0.72 -27.94 -19.01
N PHE A 367 0.47 -28.50 -18.76
CA PHE A 367 1.72 -27.74 -18.69
C PHE A 367 2.17 -27.23 -20.08
N ILE A 368 1.98 -28.05 -21.12
CA ILE A 368 2.28 -27.66 -22.50
C ILE A 368 1.36 -26.50 -22.93
N VAL A 369 0.06 -26.63 -22.68
CA VAL A 369 -0.92 -25.57 -22.98
C VAL A 369 -0.60 -24.32 -22.16
N GLY A 370 -0.30 -24.44 -20.87
CA GLY A 370 0.14 -23.35 -20.01
C GLY A 370 1.34 -22.61 -20.56
N SER A 371 2.35 -23.36 -21.09
CA SER A 371 3.53 -22.77 -21.72
C SER A 371 3.19 -21.95 -22.97
N CYS A 372 2.26 -22.44 -23.81
CA CYS A 372 1.77 -21.71 -24.99
C CYS A 372 1.10 -20.37 -24.60
N PHE A 373 0.33 -20.36 -23.51
CA PHE A 373 -0.27 -19.12 -23.00
C PHE A 373 0.80 -18.14 -22.50
N VAL A 374 1.86 -18.62 -21.83
CA VAL A 374 2.98 -17.75 -21.39
C VAL A 374 3.76 -17.22 -22.59
N ILE A 375 3.99 -18.01 -23.63
CA ILE A 375 4.59 -17.55 -24.90
C ILE A 375 3.70 -16.44 -25.52
N SER A 376 2.39 -16.65 -25.55
CA SER A 376 1.45 -15.64 -26.04
C SER A 376 1.52 -14.33 -25.24
N SER A 377 1.77 -14.39 -23.92
CA SER A 377 2.03 -13.22 -23.10
C SER A 377 3.26 -12.44 -23.58
N ILE A 378 4.36 -13.14 -23.91
CA ILE A 378 5.57 -12.52 -24.45
C ILE A 378 5.28 -11.84 -25.78
N ILE A 379 4.56 -12.52 -26.69
CA ILE A 379 4.19 -12.00 -28.01
C ILE A 379 3.33 -10.73 -27.88
N VAL A 380 2.34 -10.73 -26.98
CA VAL A 380 1.47 -9.56 -26.73
C VAL A 380 2.30 -8.35 -26.30
N ILE A 381 3.26 -8.51 -25.37
CA ILE A 381 4.12 -7.42 -24.93
C ILE A 381 5.04 -6.96 -26.07
N MET A 382 5.62 -7.88 -26.86
CA MET A 382 6.51 -7.56 -27.98
C MET A 382 5.81 -6.73 -29.06
N LEU A 383 4.64 -7.17 -29.51
CA LEU A 383 3.87 -6.50 -30.56
C LEU A 383 3.37 -5.10 -30.14
N ASN A 384 3.17 -4.88 -28.85
CA ASN A 384 2.64 -3.63 -28.32
C ASN A 384 3.69 -2.80 -27.56
N ARG A 385 4.99 -3.09 -27.73
CA ARG A 385 6.07 -2.42 -27.00
C ARG A 385 6.04 -0.89 -27.15
N ASN A 386 5.69 -0.38 -28.32
CA ASN A 386 5.60 1.07 -28.59
C ASN A 386 4.47 1.78 -27.82
N HIS A 387 3.50 1.03 -27.31
CA HIS A 387 2.38 1.56 -26.53
C HIS A 387 2.61 1.49 -25.02
N ILE A 388 3.67 0.80 -24.59
CA ILE A 388 4.09 0.69 -23.18
C ILE A 388 5.13 1.80 -22.93
N ASN A 389 4.66 3.06 -22.88
CA ASN A 389 5.52 4.18 -22.51
C ASN A 389 5.75 4.15 -20.99
N LEU A 390 6.74 3.39 -20.57
CA LEU A 390 7.26 3.51 -19.21
C LEU A 390 7.83 4.92 -19.08
N LYS A 391 7.27 5.72 -18.19
CA LYS A 391 7.98 6.91 -17.71
C LYS A 391 9.36 6.43 -17.29
N PRO A 392 10.45 7.01 -17.82
CA PRO A 392 11.76 6.59 -17.40
C PRO A 392 11.76 6.62 -15.88
N ILE A 393 12.16 5.51 -15.24
CA ILE A 393 12.55 5.56 -13.84
C ILE A 393 13.63 6.64 -13.85
N ILE A 394 13.29 7.81 -13.33
CA ILE A 394 14.29 8.86 -13.15
C ILE A 394 15.34 8.15 -12.31
N LYS A 395 16.40 7.68 -12.98
CA LYS A 395 17.62 7.34 -12.29
C LYS A 395 17.97 8.63 -11.57
N THR A 396 17.62 8.72 -10.31
CA THR A 396 18.36 9.57 -9.42
C THR A 396 19.74 8.93 -9.41
N ASP A 397 20.51 9.23 -10.48
CA ASP A 397 21.95 9.20 -10.38
C ASP A 397 22.22 10.03 -9.13
N LYS A 398 22.74 9.38 -8.11
CA LYS A 398 23.33 10.02 -6.94
C LYS A 398 24.66 10.66 -7.37
N SER A 399 24.66 11.37 -8.48
CA SER A 399 25.70 12.29 -8.88
C SER A 399 25.02 13.62 -9.17
N ASP A 400 25.06 14.48 -8.17
CA ASP A 400 25.12 15.94 -8.27
C ASP A 400 23.95 16.71 -8.91
N GLN A 401 22.70 16.52 -8.40
CA GLN A 401 21.78 17.65 -8.21
C GLN A 401 20.70 17.29 -7.18
N THR A 402 21.12 17.03 -5.94
CA THR A 402 20.18 17.12 -4.82
C THR A 402 19.78 18.58 -4.69
N LEU A 403 18.53 18.91 -5.08
CA LEU A 403 17.95 20.23 -4.88
C LEU A 403 18.07 20.58 -3.41
N LYS A 404 18.88 21.59 -3.11
CA LYS A 404 19.16 22.02 -1.74
C LYS A 404 18.25 23.18 -1.36
N VAL A 405 17.98 23.34 -0.09
CA VAL A 405 17.15 24.43 0.45
C VAL A 405 17.68 25.80 0.02
N LYS A 406 19.00 25.98 -0.06
CA LYS A 406 19.63 27.21 -0.51
C LYS A 406 19.24 27.64 -1.93
N ASP A 407 18.88 26.70 -2.80
CA ASP A 407 18.51 26.96 -4.19
C ASP A 407 17.06 27.47 -4.33
N PHE A 408 16.26 27.35 -3.25
CA PHE A 408 14.85 27.68 -3.19
C PHE A 408 14.51 28.78 -2.18
N MET A 409 15.42 29.09 -1.26
CA MET A 409 15.20 30.10 -0.23
C MET A 409 15.30 31.53 -0.78
N VAL A 410 14.62 32.45 -0.11
CA VAL A 410 14.81 33.88 -0.28
C VAL A 410 15.93 34.33 0.66
N SER A 411 17.07 34.77 0.11
CA SER A 411 18.24 35.11 0.89
C SER A 411 18.15 36.51 1.55
N LYS A 412 17.28 37.40 1.03
CA LYS A 412 17.08 38.74 1.64
C LYS A 412 16.07 38.59 2.80
N VAL A 413 16.57 38.28 3.98
CA VAL A 413 15.77 38.06 5.17
C VAL A 413 15.44 39.38 5.84
N ILE A 414 14.15 39.60 6.09
CA ILE A 414 13.68 40.70 6.95
C ILE A 414 13.45 40.08 8.32
N SER A 415 14.13 40.58 9.32
CA SER A 415 14.10 40.11 10.71
C SER A 415 13.79 41.25 11.68
N ILE A 416 13.41 40.90 12.90
CA ILE A 416 13.15 41.84 13.98
C ILE A 416 13.95 41.42 15.22
N LYS A 417 14.28 42.38 16.09
CA LYS A 417 15.02 42.14 17.34
C LYS A 417 14.06 42.03 18.52
N PRO A 418 14.40 41.28 19.58
CA PRO A 418 13.67 41.29 20.84
C PRO A 418 13.52 42.71 21.40
N GLY A 419 12.46 42.95 22.12
CA GLY A 419 12.15 44.25 22.72
C GLY A 419 11.52 45.28 21.77
N ALA A 420 11.32 44.96 20.49
CA ALA A 420 10.56 45.82 19.58
C ALA A 420 9.08 45.82 19.92
N GLU A 421 8.33 46.86 19.56
CA GLU A 421 6.88 46.92 19.75
C GLU A 421 6.12 46.10 18.68
N ILE A 422 4.94 45.58 19.04
CA ILE A 422 4.04 44.89 18.09
C ILE A 422 3.67 45.85 16.93
N LYS A 423 3.51 47.14 17.21
CA LYS A 423 3.27 48.19 16.22
C LYS A 423 4.35 48.24 15.13
N ASP A 424 5.62 48.07 15.51
CA ASP A 424 6.72 48.09 14.56
C ASP A 424 6.77 46.82 13.73
N LEU A 425 6.40 45.67 14.33
CA LEU A 425 6.23 44.42 13.63
C LEU A 425 5.09 44.52 12.59
N LEU A 426 3.96 45.13 12.94
CA LEU A 426 2.83 45.35 12.01
C LEU A 426 3.23 46.28 10.86
N LYS A 427 3.95 47.38 11.13
CA LYS A 427 4.50 48.26 10.08
C LYS A 427 5.45 47.48 9.15
N LEU A 428 6.29 46.61 9.70
CA LEU A 428 7.21 45.77 8.96
C LEU A 428 6.46 44.81 8.02
N PHE A 429 5.40 44.16 8.50
CA PHE A 429 4.55 43.30 7.71
C PHE A 429 3.86 44.05 6.56
N ALA A 430 3.28 45.21 6.85
CA ALA A 430 2.61 46.03 5.84
C ALA A 430 3.60 46.57 4.79
N LYS A 431 4.76 47.12 5.22
CA LYS A 431 5.77 47.68 4.33
C LYS A 431 6.33 46.67 3.33
N HIS A 432 6.51 45.43 3.76
CA HIS A 432 7.17 44.40 2.95
C HIS A 432 6.22 43.34 2.41
N ASN A 433 4.92 43.48 2.68
CA ASN A 433 3.86 42.50 2.31
C ASN A 433 4.23 41.04 2.72
N ILE A 434 4.59 40.89 4.00
CA ILE A 434 5.02 39.61 4.58
C ILE A 434 4.16 39.29 5.80
N GLY A 435 3.85 37.99 6.02
CA GLY A 435 3.06 37.52 7.14
C GLY A 435 3.87 36.71 8.17
N GLY A 436 5.17 36.97 8.30
CA GLY A 436 6.01 36.32 9.31
C GLY A 436 7.47 36.66 9.15
N VAL A 437 8.17 36.84 10.27
CA VAL A 437 9.60 37.21 10.35
C VAL A 437 10.31 36.42 11.43
N PRO A 438 11.61 36.12 11.27
CA PRO A 438 12.46 35.61 12.34
C PRO A 438 12.80 36.72 13.34
N VAL A 439 12.77 36.36 14.62
CA VAL A 439 13.35 37.16 15.69
C VAL A 439 14.78 36.72 15.88
N VAL A 440 15.72 37.69 15.78
CA VAL A 440 17.15 37.39 15.84
C VAL A 440 17.86 38.24 16.87
N ASN A 441 18.93 37.72 17.47
CA ASN A 441 19.78 38.44 18.38
C ASN A 441 20.74 39.39 17.61
N ASN A 442 21.62 40.10 18.32
CA ASN A 442 22.62 41.02 17.73
C ASN A 442 23.64 40.30 16.85
N GLN A 443 23.81 38.98 16.97
CA GLN A 443 24.69 38.14 16.15
C GLN A 443 23.95 37.48 14.97
N ASN A 444 22.72 37.90 14.68
CA ASN A 444 21.83 37.34 13.66
C ASN A 444 21.44 35.87 13.90
N LYS A 445 21.56 35.36 15.14
CA LYS A 445 21.14 33.99 15.51
C LYS A 445 19.65 33.96 15.78
N LEU A 446 19.01 32.91 15.33
CA LEU A 446 17.57 32.70 15.47
C LEU A 446 17.15 32.50 16.93
N ILE A 447 16.23 33.35 17.41
CA ILE A 447 15.59 33.24 18.73
C ILE A 447 14.21 32.61 18.59
N ASN A 448 13.39 33.13 17.66
CA ASN A 448 12.03 32.65 17.42
C ASN A 448 11.56 33.02 16.01
N MET A 449 10.33 32.61 15.68
CA MET A 449 9.61 33.00 14.47
C MET A 449 8.24 33.53 14.87
N ILE A 450 7.88 34.75 14.43
CA ILE A 450 6.57 35.36 14.69
C ILE A 450 5.81 35.48 13.37
N SER A 451 4.54 35.08 13.37
CA SER A 451 3.64 35.15 12.23
C SER A 451 2.45 36.08 12.47
N ASP A 452 1.73 36.42 11.40
CA ASP A 452 0.45 37.12 11.43
C ASP A 452 -0.57 36.45 12.38
N GLY A 453 -0.61 35.12 12.38
CA GLY A 453 -1.48 34.36 13.27
C GLY A 453 -1.11 34.49 14.75
N ASP A 454 0.17 34.73 15.09
CA ASP A 454 0.57 34.92 16.49
C ASP A 454 0.09 36.28 17.02
N ILE A 455 0.16 37.31 16.17
CA ILE A 455 -0.37 38.65 16.49
C ILE A 455 -1.89 38.58 16.67
N ILE A 456 -2.61 37.95 15.74
CA ILE A 456 -4.08 37.82 15.83
C ILE A 456 -4.49 37.09 17.11
N ARG A 457 -3.80 35.99 17.45
CA ARG A 457 -4.08 35.28 18.70
C ARG A 457 -3.82 36.10 19.96
N TYR A 458 -2.81 36.97 19.94
CA TYR A 458 -2.50 37.86 21.06
C TYR A 458 -3.53 38.98 21.22
N LEU A 459 -3.99 39.54 20.11
CA LEU A 459 -5.00 40.61 20.10
C LEU A 459 -6.42 40.08 20.37
N ALA A 460 -6.67 38.80 20.08
CA ALA A 460 -8.00 38.20 20.28
C ALA A 460 -8.47 38.35 21.75
N PRO A 461 -9.76 38.61 21.97
CA PRO A 461 -10.34 38.58 23.29
C PRO A 461 -10.13 37.20 23.92
N LYS A 462 -9.80 37.13 25.19
CA LYS A 462 -9.77 35.83 25.91
C LYS A 462 -11.20 35.30 25.96
N GLU A 463 -11.41 34.05 25.52
CA GLU A 463 -12.64 33.32 25.78
C GLU A 463 -12.71 33.08 27.30
N TYR A 464 -13.61 33.77 27.97
CA TYR A 464 -13.89 33.55 29.40
C TYR A 464 -14.71 32.26 29.54
N SER A 465 -14.30 31.38 30.45
CA SER A 465 -15.13 30.25 30.85
C SER A 465 -16.36 30.79 31.59
N SER A 466 -17.46 30.05 31.59
CA SER A 466 -18.74 30.45 32.21
C SER A 466 -18.63 30.81 33.70
N HIS A 467 -17.53 30.52 34.39
CA HIS A 467 -17.26 30.90 35.77
C HIS A 467 -16.62 32.29 35.93
N ASP A 468 -15.91 32.75 34.88
CA ASP A 468 -15.23 34.06 34.90
C ASP A 468 -16.18 35.21 34.48
N PHE A 469 -17.35 34.87 33.93
CA PHE A 469 -18.32 35.82 33.40
C PHE A 469 -18.90 36.79 34.49
N ILE A 470 -19.07 36.31 35.72
CA ILE A 470 -19.57 37.13 36.82
C ILE A 470 -18.50 38.12 37.34
N TYR A 471 -17.21 37.75 37.26
CA TYR A 471 -16.10 38.61 37.67
C TYR A 471 -15.76 39.68 36.62
N SER A 472 -15.97 39.40 35.34
CA SER A 472 -15.70 40.35 34.24
C SER A 472 -16.74 41.48 34.17
N ILE A 473 -17.99 41.24 34.59
CA ILE A 473 -19.02 42.28 34.66
C ILE A 473 -18.70 43.35 35.72
N LEU A 474 -17.88 43.02 36.71
CA LEU A 474 -17.53 43.95 37.81
C LEU A 474 -16.26 44.79 37.55
N ILE A 475 -15.51 44.56 36.48
CA ILE A 475 -14.21 45.22 36.23
C ILE A 475 -14.18 46.08 34.97
N GLU A 476 -15.13 45.92 34.02
CA GLU A 476 -15.10 46.64 32.73
C GLU A 476 -16.17 47.73 32.60
N GLU A 477 -16.22 48.67 33.53
CA GLU A 477 -16.80 49.98 33.25
C GLU A 477 -15.64 50.94 32.86
N GLY A 478 -15.30 51.00 31.52
CA GLY A 478 -14.54 52.16 31.07
C GLY A 478 -13.62 52.04 29.87
N GLU A 479 -13.18 50.85 29.43
CA GLU A 479 -12.29 50.76 28.24
C GLU A 479 -13.06 50.32 26.98
N THR A 480 -12.95 51.14 25.93
CA THR A 480 -13.48 50.75 24.59
C THR A 480 -12.58 49.69 23.96
N GLU A 481 -13.15 48.80 23.12
CA GLU A 481 -12.38 47.77 22.38
C GLU A 481 -11.18 48.39 21.65
N HIS A 482 -11.29 49.62 21.20
CA HIS A 482 -10.22 50.41 20.57
C HIS A 482 -9.04 50.71 21.51
N GLU A 483 -9.29 50.99 22.79
CA GLU A 483 -8.24 51.28 23.78
C GLU A 483 -7.49 50.02 24.18
N VAL A 484 -8.16 48.89 24.32
CA VAL A 484 -7.55 47.60 24.61
C VAL A 484 -6.61 47.17 23.47
N ILE A 485 -7.04 47.33 22.23
CA ILE A 485 -6.19 47.02 21.05
C ILE A 485 -5.01 47.99 20.99
N ASN A 486 -5.20 49.27 21.21
CA ASN A 486 -4.13 50.28 21.19
C ASN A 486 -3.11 50.04 22.30
N ASN A 487 -3.50 49.62 23.48
CA ASN A 487 -2.59 49.26 24.54
C ASN A 487 -1.75 48.03 24.21
N LYS A 488 -2.40 46.97 23.67
CA LYS A 488 -1.71 45.75 23.27
C LYS A 488 -0.76 45.94 22.09
N ILE A 489 -1.01 46.88 21.19
CA ILE A 489 -0.11 47.18 20.04
C ILE A 489 1.22 47.81 20.46
N THR A 490 1.26 48.47 21.59
CA THR A 490 2.50 49.06 22.16
C THR A 490 3.29 48.07 23.02
N ASP A 491 2.76 46.89 23.26
CA ASP A 491 3.48 45.83 23.98
C ASP A 491 4.68 45.31 23.20
N SER A 492 5.66 44.78 23.95
CA SER A 492 6.84 44.13 23.34
C SER A 492 6.45 42.84 22.59
N ILE A 493 7.08 42.62 21.44
CA ILE A 493 6.99 41.35 20.68
C ILE A 493 7.41 40.14 21.51
N ASP A 494 8.12 40.35 22.61
CA ASP A 494 8.53 39.28 23.52
C ASP A 494 7.34 38.55 24.12
N ASN A 495 6.20 39.22 24.24
CA ASN A 495 4.93 38.62 24.64
C ASN A 495 4.35 37.63 23.61
N LEU A 496 4.78 37.73 22.36
CA LEU A 496 4.41 36.81 21.27
C LEU A 496 5.35 35.60 21.16
N ILE A 497 6.50 35.63 21.86
CA ILE A 497 7.49 34.56 21.85
C ILE A 497 6.95 33.38 22.68
N THR A 498 6.44 32.38 22.00
CA THR A 498 5.94 31.15 22.65
C THR A 498 7.06 30.13 22.82
N LYS A 499 7.05 29.36 23.93
CA LYS A 499 7.98 28.22 24.19
C LYS A 499 7.67 27.01 23.29
N ARG A 500 7.22 27.22 22.05
CA ARG A 500 6.96 26.12 21.09
C ARG A 500 8.26 25.65 20.49
N ARG A 501 8.31 24.38 20.08
CA ARG A 501 9.44 23.81 19.37
C ARG A 501 9.69 24.59 18.07
N LEU A 502 10.89 25.15 17.96
CA LEU A 502 11.30 25.94 16.81
C LEU A 502 11.71 25.02 15.67
N TYR A 503 11.11 25.19 14.50
CA TYR A 503 11.46 24.44 13.30
C TYR A 503 12.27 25.34 12.37
N TYR A 504 13.40 24.81 11.90
CA TYR A 504 14.31 25.48 10.96
C TYR A 504 14.93 24.47 10.01
N LEU A 505 15.54 24.96 8.95
CA LEU A 505 16.28 24.20 7.96
C LEU A 505 17.71 24.70 7.89
N ASN A 506 18.63 23.81 7.50
CA ASN A 506 20.00 24.22 7.13
C ASN A 506 20.06 24.45 5.63
N GLU A 507 20.94 25.35 5.18
CA GLU A 507 21.13 25.71 3.76
C GLU A 507 21.41 24.49 2.86
N ASN A 508 22.12 23.49 3.39
CA ASN A 508 22.50 22.27 2.68
C ASN A 508 21.50 21.11 2.87
N ASP A 509 20.40 21.32 3.59
CA ASP A 509 19.32 20.33 3.66
C ASP A 509 18.71 20.11 2.27
N ILE A 510 18.25 18.88 2.02
CA ILE A 510 17.54 18.53 0.78
C ILE A 510 16.15 19.17 0.79
N LEU A 511 15.68 19.62 -0.37
CA LEU A 511 14.37 20.26 -0.55
C LEU A 511 13.22 19.40 -0.03
N GLU A 512 13.32 18.07 -0.13
CA GLU A 512 12.32 17.13 0.39
C GLU A 512 12.07 17.30 1.90
N LYS A 513 13.12 17.62 2.68
CA LYS A 513 13.00 17.92 4.12
C LYS A 513 12.15 19.17 4.34
N ALA A 514 12.36 20.22 3.54
CA ALA A 514 11.56 21.44 3.59
C ALA A 514 10.08 21.16 3.25
N ILE A 515 9.84 20.45 2.15
CA ILE A 515 8.49 20.07 1.72
C ILE A 515 7.79 19.28 2.81
N ARG A 516 8.46 18.31 3.43
CA ARG A 516 7.89 17.49 4.50
C ARG A 516 7.47 18.32 5.71
N ILE A 517 8.32 19.23 6.18
CA ILE A 517 8.01 20.08 7.34
C ILE A 517 6.87 21.05 7.01
N LEU A 518 6.90 21.68 5.83
CA LEU A 518 5.86 22.60 5.37
C LEU A 518 4.51 21.90 5.12
N SER A 519 4.49 20.59 4.82
CA SER A 519 3.25 19.82 4.61
C SER A 519 2.64 19.28 5.89
N GLN A 520 3.47 18.90 6.87
CA GLN A 520 3.02 18.24 8.11
C GLN A 520 2.60 19.21 9.21
N HIS A 521 3.06 20.46 9.14
CA HIS A 521 2.78 21.48 10.15
C HIS A 521 2.10 22.70 9.51
N GLU A 522 1.32 23.44 10.28
CA GLU A 522 0.63 24.65 9.83
C GLU A 522 1.57 25.83 9.51
N PHE A 523 2.87 25.59 9.47
CA PHE A 523 3.87 26.62 9.16
C PHE A 523 3.76 27.06 7.70
N LYS A 524 3.61 28.37 7.51
CA LYS A 524 3.63 28.98 6.18
C LYS A 524 5.05 29.26 5.68
N LYS A 525 6.01 29.42 6.60
CA LYS A 525 7.42 29.78 6.34
C LYS A 525 8.35 29.12 7.35
N LEU A 526 9.59 28.81 6.92
CA LEU A 526 10.64 28.26 7.76
C LEU A 526 11.91 29.09 7.59
N PRO A 527 12.63 29.46 8.69
CA PRO A 527 13.92 30.09 8.61
C PRO A 527 15.00 29.08 8.20
N VAL A 528 15.96 29.54 7.42
CA VAL A 528 17.13 28.77 6.98
C VAL A 528 18.38 29.30 7.65
N LEU A 529 19.16 28.40 8.25
CA LEU A 529 20.32 28.71 9.04
C LEU A 529 21.62 28.25 8.33
N ASN A 530 22.71 28.94 8.60
CA ASN A 530 24.05 28.47 8.28
C ASN A 530 24.62 27.58 9.41
N SER A 531 25.90 27.16 9.27
CA SER A 531 26.62 26.36 10.28
C SER A 531 26.76 27.05 11.63
N ASP A 532 26.73 28.41 11.66
CA ASP A 532 26.86 29.20 12.88
C ASP A 532 25.52 29.53 13.55
N ASN A 533 24.43 28.88 13.11
CA ASN A 533 23.05 29.13 13.54
C ASN A 533 22.53 30.56 13.24
N GLN A 534 23.11 31.24 12.27
CA GLN A 534 22.63 32.54 11.81
C GLN A 534 21.58 32.38 10.74
N VAL A 535 20.59 33.26 10.73
CA VAL A 535 19.51 33.26 9.73
C VAL A 535 20.05 33.84 8.42
N ILE A 536 20.10 32.99 7.37
CA ILE A 536 20.62 33.35 6.04
C ILE A 536 19.54 33.34 4.97
N GLY A 537 18.38 32.75 5.25
CA GLY A 537 17.27 32.65 4.31
C GLY A 537 15.93 32.34 4.98
N ILE A 538 14.88 32.46 4.18
CA ILE A 538 13.52 32.00 4.51
C ILE A 538 12.99 31.21 3.32
N ILE A 539 12.29 30.09 3.58
CA ILE A 539 11.60 29.32 2.56
C ILE A 539 10.12 29.19 2.92
N SER A 540 9.23 29.46 1.97
CA SER A 540 7.78 29.32 2.11
C SER A 540 7.20 28.30 1.14
N ARG A 541 5.95 27.88 1.36
CA ARG A 541 5.20 27.04 0.39
C ARG A 541 5.13 27.67 -1.00
N ARG A 542 5.04 29.00 -1.07
CA ARG A 542 5.01 29.75 -2.34
C ARG A 542 6.34 29.65 -3.07
N ASP A 543 7.47 29.77 -2.35
CA ASP A 543 8.81 29.71 -2.95
C ASP A 543 9.09 28.32 -3.52
N VAL A 544 8.70 27.26 -2.80
CA VAL A 544 8.79 25.88 -3.27
C VAL A 544 7.96 25.71 -4.54
N ASN A 545 6.70 26.12 -4.55
CA ASN A 545 5.80 25.96 -5.70
C ASN A 545 6.28 26.74 -6.92
N ASN A 546 6.68 28.02 -6.74
CA ASN A 546 7.15 28.86 -7.83
C ASN A 546 8.43 28.32 -8.50
N ASN A 547 9.35 27.80 -7.72
CA ASN A 547 10.58 27.25 -8.26
C ASN A 547 10.40 25.87 -8.88
N LEU A 548 9.50 25.02 -8.33
CA LEU A 548 9.10 23.77 -8.97
C LEU A 548 8.44 24.02 -10.33
N MET A 549 7.60 25.05 -10.45
CA MET A 549 7.01 25.45 -11.74
C MET A 549 8.05 25.88 -12.76
N LYS A 550 9.11 26.62 -12.34
CA LYS A 550 10.22 26.98 -13.23
C LYS A 550 11.03 25.78 -13.70
N ILE A 551 11.25 24.80 -12.83
CA ILE A 551 11.92 23.54 -13.21
C ILE A 551 11.08 22.78 -14.23
N LEU A 552 9.77 22.69 -14.02
CA LEU A 552 8.83 22.01 -14.94
C LEU A 552 8.71 22.73 -16.29
N SER A 553 8.84 24.06 -16.33
CA SER A 553 8.77 24.84 -17.59
C SER A 553 10.07 24.77 -18.41
N ASN A 554 11.17 24.29 -17.83
CA ASN A 554 12.46 24.08 -18.50
C ASN A 554 12.70 22.64 -18.93
N ILE A 555 11.74 21.73 -18.69
CA ILE A 555 11.68 20.34 -19.15
C ILE A 555 10.66 20.24 -20.31
#